data_f58a5aa03d06cbf27ff3ee6ace574aad
#
_entry.id   f58a5aa03d06cbf27ff3ee6ace574aad
#
_cell.length_a   1.000
_cell.length_b   1.000
_cell.length_c   1.000
_cell.angle_alpha   90.00
_cell.angle_beta   90.00
_cell.angle_gamma   90.00
#
_symmetry.space_group_name_H-M   'P 1'
#
loop_
_entity.id
_entity.type
_entity.pdbx_description
1 polymer ?
#
loop_
_entity_poly.entity_id
_entity_poly.type
_entity_poly.pdbx_seq_one_letter_code
_entity_poly.pdbx_strand_id
1 'polypeptide(L)' 'MDTYTTVKNRILFLCEKHQMTINKLATDSGVAPSTIKNILYGKSKNPGIVTLKMLCDGLGISLLDFFDSKEFRNLEQEMR' A
#
# COMPACT_ATOMS: atom_id res chain seq x y z
N MET A 1 1.98 15.82 2.77
CA MET A 1 2.28 14.69 1.87
C MET A 1 0.99 14.27 1.18
N ASP A 2 1.03 13.96 -0.10
CA ASP A 2 -0.17 13.59 -0.84
C ASP A 2 -0.59 12.13 -0.54
N THR A 3 -1.80 11.80 -0.98
CA THR A 3 -2.40 10.50 -0.68
C THR A 3 -1.59 9.35 -1.29
N TYR A 4 -1.18 9.49 -2.55
CA TYR A 4 -0.42 8.43 -3.20
C TYR A 4 0.90 8.14 -2.48
N THR A 5 1.66 9.19 -2.16
CA THR A 5 2.95 9.02 -1.47
C THR A 5 2.77 8.36 -0.11
N THR A 6 1.69 8.72 0.60
CA THR A 6 1.38 8.12 1.89
C THR A 6 1.04 6.63 1.75
N VAL A 7 0.27 6.27 0.71
CA VAL A 7 -0.04 4.86 0.43
C VAL A 7 1.23 4.08 0.12
N LYS A 8 2.08 4.62 -0.77
CA LYS A 8 3.35 3.98 -1.12
C LYS A 8 4.21 3.75 0.12
N ASN A 9 4.39 4.78 0.93
CA ASN A 9 5.21 4.69 2.13
C ASN A 9 4.62 3.70 3.14
N ARG A 10 3.29 3.62 3.23
CA ARG A 10 2.63 2.66 4.12
C ARG A 10 2.91 1.22 3.70
N ILE A 11 2.85 0.94 2.39
CA ILE A 11 3.17 -0.39 1.87
C ILE A 11 4.61 -0.76 2.24
N LEU A 12 5.56 0.15 2.01
CA LEU A 12 6.96 -0.09 2.35
C LEU A 12 7.16 -0.32 3.84
N PHE A 13 6.52 0.50 4.68
CA PHE A 13 6.60 0.37 6.13
C PHE A 13 6.05 -0.99 6.60
N LEU A 14 4.91 -1.41 6.05
CA LEU A 14 4.29 -2.68 6.46
C LEU A 14 5.12 -3.87 6.00
N CYS A 15 5.72 -3.81 4.80
CA CYS A 15 6.63 -4.85 4.34
C CYS A 15 7.83 -4.97 5.28
N GLU A 16 8.42 -3.85 5.68
CA GLU A 16 9.53 -3.86 6.62
C GLU A 16 9.12 -4.41 7.97
N LYS A 17 7.99 -3.94 8.50
CA LYS A 17 7.47 -4.38 9.79
C LYS A 17 7.20 -5.88 9.82
N HIS A 18 6.69 -6.44 8.74
CA HIS A 18 6.36 -7.86 8.62
C HIS A 18 7.53 -8.68 8.05
N GLN A 19 8.67 -8.04 7.79
CA GLN A 19 9.85 -8.71 7.23
C GLN A 19 9.55 -9.43 5.93
N MET A 20 8.78 -8.77 5.06
CA MET A 20 8.39 -9.30 3.75
C MET A 20 9.13 -8.61 2.62
N THR A 21 9.57 -9.40 1.64
CA THR A 21 10.00 -8.85 0.35
C THR A 21 8.77 -8.54 -0.50
N ILE A 22 8.97 -7.76 -1.58
CA ILE A 22 7.89 -7.50 -2.55
C ILE A 22 7.38 -8.82 -3.14
N ASN A 23 8.30 -9.74 -3.47
CA ASN A 23 7.90 -11.04 -4.04
C ASN A 23 7.08 -11.86 -3.06
N LYS A 24 7.43 -11.86 -1.79
CA LYS A 24 6.65 -12.56 -0.76
C LYS A 24 5.26 -11.94 -0.61
N LEU A 25 5.17 -10.63 -0.59
CA LEU A 25 3.89 -9.93 -0.52
C LEU A 25 3.04 -10.26 -1.75
N ALA A 26 3.63 -10.27 -2.94
CA ALA A 26 2.93 -10.63 -4.16
C ALA A 26 2.35 -12.05 -4.09
N THR A 27 3.16 -13.00 -3.66
CA THR A 27 2.72 -14.38 -3.51
C THR A 27 1.58 -14.51 -2.52
N ASP A 28 1.72 -13.90 -1.34
CA ASP A 28 0.74 -14.04 -0.27
C ASP A 28 -0.56 -13.27 -0.53
N SER A 29 -0.49 -12.22 -1.34
CA SER A 29 -1.66 -11.37 -1.64
C SER A 29 -2.37 -11.74 -2.93
N GLY A 30 -1.73 -12.54 -3.79
CA GLY A 30 -2.25 -12.84 -5.11
C GLY A 30 -2.17 -11.67 -6.09
N VAL A 31 -1.38 -10.65 -5.77
CA VAL A 31 -1.15 -9.49 -6.64
C VAL A 31 0.17 -9.68 -7.38
N ALA A 32 0.17 -9.43 -8.70
CA ALA A 32 1.38 -9.60 -9.49
C ALA A 32 2.50 -8.69 -8.97
N PRO A 33 3.76 -9.17 -8.93
CA PRO A 33 4.88 -8.33 -8.50
C PRO A 33 5.00 -7.04 -9.31
N SER A 34 4.71 -7.09 -10.62
CA SER A 34 4.75 -5.90 -11.47
C SER A 34 3.73 -4.86 -11.03
N THR A 35 2.56 -5.28 -10.58
CA THR A 35 1.52 -4.37 -10.08
C THR A 35 2.01 -3.64 -8.83
N ILE A 36 2.62 -4.36 -7.90
CA ILE A 36 3.16 -3.75 -6.68
C ILE A 36 4.29 -2.77 -7.05
N LYS A 37 5.21 -3.19 -7.92
CA LYS A 37 6.32 -2.33 -8.37
C LYS A 37 5.81 -1.08 -9.07
N ASN A 38 4.76 -1.18 -9.87
CA ASN A 38 4.16 0.00 -10.52
C ASN A 38 3.64 1.02 -9.51
N ILE A 39 3.06 0.54 -8.40
CA ILE A 39 2.64 1.42 -7.31
C ILE A 39 3.87 2.06 -6.66
N LEU A 40 4.87 1.27 -6.31
CA LEU A 40 6.04 1.75 -5.56
C LEU A 40 6.91 2.70 -6.37
N TYR A 41 6.98 2.51 -7.70
CA TYR A 41 7.86 3.31 -8.56
C TYR A 41 7.13 4.43 -9.31
N GLY A 42 5.87 4.68 -8.97
CA GLY A 42 5.16 5.85 -9.46
C GLY A 42 4.49 5.70 -10.81
N LYS A 43 4.46 4.51 -11.41
CA LYS A 43 3.72 4.28 -12.65
C LYS A 43 2.22 4.19 -12.41
N SER A 44 1.80 3.70 -11.26
CA SER A 44 0.40 3.62 -10.86
C SER A 44 0.21 4.48 -9.62
N LYS A 45 -0.31 5.69 -9.83
CA LYS A 45 -0.47 6.66 -8.73
C LYS A 45 -1.88 6.66 -8.13
N ASN A 46 -2.73 5.78 -8.61
CA ASN A 46 -4.08 5.63 -8.06
C ASN A 46 -4.41 4.14 -7.96
N PRO A 47 -3.76 3.43 -7.02
CA PRO A 47 -4.02 2.00 -6.85
C PRO A 47 -5.46 1.78 -6.42
N GLY A 48 -6.10 0.76 -7.01
CA GLY A 48 -7.48 0.45 -6.70
C GLY A 48 -7.66 -0.06 -5.28
N ILE A 49 -8.82 0.22 -4.69
CA ILE A 49 -9.10 -0.18 -3.32
C ILE A 49 -9.11 -1.71 -3.16
N VAL A 50 -9.54 -2.43 -4.18
CA VAL A 50 -9.54 -3.90 -4.12
C VAL A 50 -8.11 -4.43 -4.13
N THR A 51 -7.22 -3.81 -4.92
CA THR A 51 -5.80 -4.18 -4.89
C THR A 51 -5.21 -3.95 -3.50
N LEU A 52 -5.51 -2.82 -2.88
CA LEU A 52 -5.06 -2.54 -1.51
C LEU A 52 -5.59 -3.58 -0.52
N LYS A 53 -6.86 -3.98 -0.67
CA LYS A 53 -7.44 -5.02 0.19
C LYS A 53 -6.70 -6.35 0.02
N MET A 54 -6.35 -6.72 -1.22
CA MET A 54 -5.59 -7.93 -1.47
C MET A 54 -4.21 -7.88 -0.79
N LEU A 55 -3.53 -6.73 -0.86
CA LEU A 55 -2.26 -6.56 -0.16
C LEU A 55 -2.44 -6.70 1.36
N CYS A 56 -3.52 -6.13 1.90
CA CYS A 56 -3.85 -6.26 3.32
C CYS A 56 -4.05 -7.73 3.70
N ASP A 57 -4.76 -8.49 2.87
CA ASP A 57 -4.95 -9.91 3.10
C ASP A 57 -3.61 -10.65 3.16
N GLY A 58 -2.70 -10.32 2.24
CA GLY A 58 -1.35 -10.89 2.25
C GLY A 58 -0.53 -10.51 3.47
N LEU A 59 -0.79 -9.35 4.04
CA LEU A 59 -0.14 -8.88 5.27
C LEU A 59 -0.84 -9.35 6.54
N GLY A 60 -2.03 -9.92 6.42
CA GLY A 60 -2.81 -10.36 7.58
C GLY A 60 -3.42 -9.22 8.37
N ILE A 61 -3.72 -8.10 7.72
CA ILE A 61 -4.32 -6.93 8.37
C ILE A 61 -5.61 -6.53 7.65
N SER A 62 -6.41 -5.68 8.30
CA SER A 62 -7.62 -5.11 7.68
C SER A 62 -7.27 -3.85 6.90
N LEU A 63 -8.21 -3.39 6.04
CA LEU A 63 -8.09 -2.08 5.40
C LEU A 63 -8.04 -0.96 6.44
N LEU A 64 -8.79 -1.08 7.53
CA LEU A 64 -8.76 -0.08 8.59
C LEU A 64 -7.38 -0.01 9.22
N ASP A 65 -6.75 -1.14 9.47
CA ASP A 65 -5.37 -1.18 9.99
C ASP A 65 -4.40 -0.53 9.02
N PHE A 66 -4.59 -0.77 7.72
CA PHE A 66 -3.73 -0.19 6.69
C PHE A 66 -3.75 1.34 6.77
N PHE A 67 -4.93 1.93 6.93
CA PHE A 67 -5.11 3.37 6.96
C PHE A 67 -4.98 3.98 8.36
N ASP A 68 -4.74 3.17 9.38
CA ASP A 68 -4.67 3.66 10.76
C ASP A 68 -3.28 4.21 11.06
N SER A 69 -3.04 5.44 10.64
CA SER A 69 -1.80 6.16 10.91
C SER A 69 -2.08 7.65 10.92
N LYS A 70 -1.24 8.40 11.63
CA LYS A 70 -1.38 9.85 11.65
C LYS A 70 -1.07 10.46 10.29
N GLU A 71 -0.24 9.83 9.48
CA GLU A 71 0.07 10.28 8.13
C GLU A 71 -1.21 10.31 7.28
N PHE A 72 -2.06 9.28 7.39
CA PHE A 72 -3.35 9.28 6.69
C PHE A 72 -4.33 10.30 7.28
N ARG A 73 -4.25 10.58 8.58
CA ARG A 73 -5.13 11.58 9.21
C ARG A 73 -4.76 13.01 8.81
N ASN A 74 -3.51 13.23 8.38
CA ASN A 74 -2.98 14.55 8.09
C ASN A 74 -2.69 14.75 6.59
N LEU A 75 -3.44 14.06 5.72
CA LEU A 75 -3.25 14.16 4.28
C LEU A 75 -3.57 15.55 3.77
N GLU A 76 -2.83 15.98 2.75
CA GLU A 76 -3.16 17.17 1.99
C GLU A 76 -4.49 16.98 1.27
N GLN A 77 -5.21 18.08 1.09
CA GLN A 77 -6.46 18.07 0.34
C GLN A 77 -6.16 17.83 -1.14
N GLU A 78 -6.83 16.84 -1.74
CA GLU A 78 -6.65 16.55 -3.17
C GLU A 78 -7.52 17.41 -4.07
N MET A 79 -8.62 17.89 -3.55
CA MET A 79 -9.54 18.75 -4.30
C MET A 79 -8.91 20.13 -4.50
N ARG A 80 -9.02 20.63 -5.71
CA ARG A 80 -8.43 21.93 -6.09
C ARG A 80 -9.47 22.93 -6.52
#